data_5a30d5487854b3b49416fac8aaec32f9
#
_entry.id   5a30d5487854b3b49416fac8aaec32f9
#
_cell.length_a   1.000
_cell.length_b   1.000
_cell.length_c   1.000
_cell.angle_alpha   90.00
_cell.angle_beta   90.00
_cell.angle_gamma   90.00
#
_symmetry.space_group_name_H-M   'P 1'
#
loop_
_entity.id
_entity.type
_entity.pdbx_description
1 polymer ?
#
loop_
_entity_poly.entity_id
_entity_poly.type
_entity_poly.pdbx_seq_one_letter_code
_entity_poly.pdbx_strand_id
1 'polypeptide(L)'
;MAIAVLRAFVLVCVCVASSCDHGDAPAPLPRTGPLGSLRDLVLYMRTDAAGGPFFLDLFEVTRADFAGFAASKEGLACGAAMPRLRDEQQDLPMAGVDLRMARAFAAWRRCRLMSAEEWAFVCTTDGRDAFPWGSRQDPSRANTSDLGAFSPLPVGTFESGRPQSGPYDLIGNVAEWTETVPVAWFGSERDPLPAAAFARAQVADTPGLAIWSAAPGVFPPLFVVEAAGDAAPREAVGSDFAGPMAETRELRAPSDSGDRIGLRLAATPREVIEGLGEDVVALAGVDAKLLARFCGKKGHADALRIALANARISAQARARWLKELR
;
A
#
# COMPACT_ATOMS: atom_id res chain seq x y z
N MET A 1 -2.14 27.41 72.18
CA MET A 1 -3.27 27.34 71.26
C MET A 1 -3.09 28.45 70.24
N ALA A 2 -2.68 28.13 69.04
CA ALA A 2 -2.64 29.04 67.92
C ALA A 2 -2.98 28.22 66.66
N ILE A 3 -4.13 28.54 66.06
CA ILE A 3 -4.68 27.91 64.89
C ILE A 3 -4.07 28.60 63.66
N ALA A 4 -3.25 27.91 62.90
CA ALA A 4 -2.73 28.41 61.60
C ALA A 4 -3.76 28.17 60.51
N VAL A 5 -4.25 29.23 59.88
CA VAL A 5 -5.14 29.22 58.72
C VAL A 5 -4.29 29.15 57.49
N LEU A 6 -4.35 28.01 56.78
CA LEU A 6 -3.69 27.79 55.49
C LEU A 6 -4.57 28.38 54.36
N ARG A 7 -4.17 29.50 53.77
CA ARG A 7 -4.79 30.09 52.57
C ARG A 7 -4.26 29.35 51.33
N ALA A 8 -5.16 28.60 50.68
CA ALA A 8 -4.90 28.02 49.35
C ALA A 8 -4.94 29.17 48.30
N PHE A 9 -3.81 29.42 47.61
CA PHE A 9 -3.79 30.22 46.40
C PHE A 9 -4.22 29.35 45.24
N VAL A 10 -5.41 29.66 44.67
CA VAL A 10 -5.82 29.10 43.38
C VAL A 10 -5.19 29.95 42.30
N LEU A 11 -4.20 29.38 41.61
CA LEU A 11 -3.60 29.96 40.42
C LEU A 11 -4.52 29.72 39.25
N VAL A 12 -5.29 30.69 38.82
CA VAL A 12 -6.05 30.65 37.58
C VAL A 12 -5.10 30.91 36.44
N CYS A 13 -4.67 29.84 35.76
CA CYS A 13 -3.98 29.94 34.46
C CYS A 13 -5.00 30.35 33.41
N VAL A 14 -5.03 31.60 33.01
CA VAL A 14 -5.73 32.08 31.84
C VAL A 14 -4.92 31.66 30.61
N CYS A 15 -5.25 30.55 30.00
CA CYS A 15 -4.78 30.23 28.66
C CYS A 15 -5.40 31.21 27.68
N VAL A 16 -4.62 32.21 27.26
CA VAL A 16 -4.95 33.00 26.06
C VAL A 16 -4.81 32.05 24.87
N ALA A 17 -5.92 31.54 24.40
CA ALA A 17 -5.98 30.83 23.13
C ALA A 17 -5.66 31.85 22.02
N SER A 18 -4.40 31.88 21.56
CA SER A 18 -4.09 32.48 20.27
C SER A 18 -4.87 31.68 19.22
N SER A 19 -5.93 32.27 18.69
CA SER A 19 -6.56 31.82 17.46
C SER A 19 -5.55 31.98 16.33
N CYS A 20 -4.73 30.94 16.09
CA CYS A 20 -4.10 30.77 14.80
C CYS A 20 -5.25 30.61 13.80
N ASP A 21 -5.40 31.59 12.95
CA ASP A 21 -6.24 31.54 11.78
C ASP A 21 -5.73 30.40 10.90
N HIS A 22 -6.24 29.18 11.13
CA HIS A 22 -6.05 28.05 10.26
C HIS A 22 -6.97 28.36 9.08
N GLY A 23 -6.41 29.03 8.08
CA GLY A 23 -7.06 29.13 6.79
C GLY A 23 -7.61 27.75 6.44
N ASP A 24 -8.91 27.68 6.18
CA ASP A 24 -9.64 26.45 5.89
C ASP A 24 -8.82 25.56 4.96
N ALA A 25 -8.23 24.49 5.50
CA ALA A 25 -7.64 23.46 4.68
C ALA A 25 -8.77 22.98 3.76
N PRO A 26 -8.57 22.98 2.44
CA PRO A 26 -9.62 22.56 1.52
C PRO A 26 -10.13 21.19 1.97
N ALA A 27 -11.47 21.08 2.09
CA ALA A 27 -12.13 19.85 2.50
C ALA A 27 -11.50 18.64 1.79
N PRO A 28 -11.19 17.57 2.51
CA PRO A 28 -10.58 16.40 1.89
C PRO A 28 -11.45 15.92 0.74
N LEU A 29 -10.84 15.72 -0.43
CA LEU A 29 -11.55 15.21 -1.59
C LEU A 29 -12.10 13.82 -1.27
N PRO A 30 -13.31 13.47 -1.75
CA PRO A 30 -13.91 12.17 -1.43
C PRO A 30 -12.99 11.04 -1.85
N ARG A 31 -12.79 10.08 -0.95
CA ARG A 31 -11.99 8.86 -1.17
C ARG A 31 -12.73 7.83 -2.03
N THR A 32 -13.99 8.07 -2.32
CA THR A 32 -14.89 7.15 -3.01
C THR A 32 -14.86 7.34 -4.52
N GLY A 33 -14.95 6.24 -5.25
CA GLY A 33 -15.02 6.21 -6.71
C GLY A 33 -13.70 5.81 -7.39
N PRO A 34 -13.74 5.47 -8.69
CA PRO A 34 -12.60 4.93 -9.44
C PRO A 34 -11.38 5.83 -9.48
N LEU A 35 -11.57 7.15 -9.41
CA LEU A 35 -10.50 8.13 -9.46
C LEU A 35 -9.95 8.53 -8.08
N GLY A 36 -10.54 8.03 -7.01
CA GLY A 36 -10.08 8.37 -5.66
C GLY A 36 -8.62 7.99 -5.39
N SER A 37 -8.08 6.96 -6.07
CA SER A 37 -6.67 6.57 -5.98
C SER A 37 -5.70 7.66 -6.44
N LEU A 38 -6.05 8.46 -7.44
CA LEU A 38 -5.18 9.52 -7.94
C LEU A 38 -4.79 10.55 -6.86
N ARG A 39 -5.58 10.64 -5.80
CA ARG A 39 -5.32 11.56 -4.70
C ARG A 39 -4.02 11.23 -3.96
N ASP A 40 -3.81 9.97 -3.68
CA ASP A 40 -2.82 9.49 -2.74
C ASP A 40 -1.60 8.86 -3.42
N LEU A 41 -1.62 8.66 -4.75
CA LEU A 41 -0.50 8.11 -5.49
C LEU A 41 0.73 9.05 -5.47
N VAL A 42 1.88 8.45 -5.16
CA VAL A 42 3.20 9.10 -5.15
C VAL A 42 4.08 8.47 -6.22
N LEU A 43 4.76 9.31 -7.02
CA LEU A 43 5.64 8.85 -8.10
C LEU A 43 6.99 8.41 -7.55
N TYR A 44 7.45 7.26 -8.01
CA TYR A 44 8.80 6.74 -7.82
C TYR A 44 9.50 6.54 -9.16
N MET A 45 10.76 6.95 -9.23
CA MET A 45 11.59 6.84 -10.42
C MET A 45 12.59 5.71 -10.23
N ARG A 46 12.27 4.52 -10.74
CA ARG A 46 13.24 3.44 -10.87
C ARG A 46 14.07 3.63 -12.13
N THR A 47 15.36 3.43 -12.01
CA THR A 47 16.33 3.55 -13.12
C THR A 47 16.94 2.21 -13.52
N ASP A 48 16.58 1.14 -12.80
CA ASP A 48 17.04 -0.21 -13.09
C ASP A 48 16.35 -0.80 -14.35
N ALA A 49 17.01 -1.76 -14.97
CA ALA A 49 16.51 -2.40 -16.19
C ALA A 49 15.20 -3.18 -16.02
N ALA A 50 14.77 -3.40 -14.79
CA ALA A 50 13.59 -4.23 -14.45
C ALA A 50 12.29 -3.45 -14.30
N GLY A 51 12.31 -2.12 -14.21
CA GLY A 51 11.09 -1.36 -14.05
C GLY A 51 11.27 0.14 -14.29
N GLY A 52 10.37 0.74 -15.03
CA GLY A 52 10.29 2.18 -15.20
C GLY A 52 9.67 2.89 -13.98
N PRO A 53 9.28 4.16 -14.14
CA PRO A 53 8.58 4.90 -13.11
C PRO A 53 7.24 4.24 -12.75
N PHE A 54 6.89 4.31 -11.49
CA PHE A 54 5.60 3.82 -10.99
C PHE A 54 5.04 4.75 -9.91
N PHE A 55 3.75 4.67 -9.72
CA PHE A 55 3.04 5.30 -8.62
C PHE A 55 2.73 4.27 -7.55
N LEU A 56 2.83 4.66 -6.30
CA LEU A 56 2.44 3.84 -5.15
C LEU A 56 1.52 4.67 -4.25
N ASP A 57 0.48 4.04 -3.70
CA ASP A 57 -0.41 4.69 -2.74
C ASP A 57 0.34 5.12 -1.49
N LEU A 58 -0.01 6.31 -0.99
CA LEU A 58 0.56 6.88 0.23
C LEU A 58 0.19 6.07 1.47
N PHE A 59 -0.97 5.45 1.46
CA PHE A 59 -1.53 4.67 2.56
C PHE A 59 -1.93 3.27 2.10
N GLU A 60 -2.05 2.35 3.04
CA GLU A 60 -2.83 1.13 2.87
C GLU A 60 -4.26 1.49 2.47
N VAL A 61 -4.92 0.62 1.71
CA VAL A 61 -6.35 0.80 1.40
C VAL A 61 -7.15 0.77 2.70
N THR A 62 -7.96 1.80 2.93
CA THR A 62 -8.76 1.89 4.15
C THR A 62 -10.09 1.14 4.03
N ARG A 63 -10.72 0.87 5.15
CA ARG A 63 -12.08 0.30 5.18
C ARG A 63 -13.09 1.22 4.51
N ALA A 64 -12.95 2.54 4.63
CA ALA A 64 -13.80 3.50 3.94
C ALA A 64 -13.64 3.42 2.42
N ASP A 65 -12.40 3.28 1.92
CA ASP A 65 -12.15 3.10 0.49
C ASP A 65 -12.80 1.81 -0.03
N PHE A 66 -12.63 0.72 0.71
CA PHE A 66 -13.18 -0.58 0.33
C PHE A 66 -14.71 -0.63 0.41
N ALA A 67 -15.34 0.09 1.34
CA ALA A 67 -16.80 0.16 1.45
C ALA A 67 -17.45 0.69 0.17
N GLY A 68 -16.82 1.67 -0.50
CA GLY A 68 -17.28 2.17 -1.80
C GLY A 68 -17.25 1.10 -2.89
N PHE A 69 -16.22 0.27 -2.91
CA PHE A 69 -16.13 -0.88 -3.81
C PHE A 69 -17.18 -1.95 -3.48
N ALA A 70 -17.31 -2.34 -2.22
CA ALA A 70 -18.27 -3.35 -1.79
C ALA A 70 -19.72 -2.99 -2.17
N ALA A 71 -20.03 -1.70 -2.22
CA ALA A 71 -21.34 -1.20 -2.67
C ALA A 71 -21.46 -1.08 -4.21
N SER A 72 -20.37 -1.24 -4.96
CA SER A 72 -20.37 -1.17 -6.42
C SER A 72 -20.86 -2.47 -7.06
N LYS A 73 -21.20 -2.39 -8.35
CA LYS A 73 -21.57 -3.58 -9.15
C LYS A 73 -20.44 -4.61 -9.18
N GLU A 74 -19.23 -4.16 -9.34
CA GLU A 74 -18.02 -4.97 -9.39
C GLU A 74 -17.76 -5.66 -8.04
N GLY A 75 -17.89 -4.93 -6.94
CA GLY A 75 -17.74 -5.48 -5.60
C GLY A 75 -18.80 -6.53 -5.28
N LEU A 76 -20.06 -6.26 -5.58
CA LEU A 76 -21.14 -7.23 -5.40
C LEU A 76 -20.92 -8.49 -6.26
N ALA A 77 -20.45 -8.34 -7.49
CA ALA A 77 -20.17 -9.47 -8.38
C ALA A 77 -19.03 -10.37 -7.87
N CYS A 78 -18.06 -9.82 -7.13
CA CYS A 78 -17.00 -10.62 -6.52
C CYS A 78 -17.30 -11.04 -5.07
N GLY A 79 -18.50 -10.77 -4.57
CA GLY A 79 -18.92 -11.15 -3.22
C GLY A 79 -18.32 -10.27 -2.12
N ALA A 80 -17.86 -9.06 -2.46
CA ALA A 80 -17.38 -8.11 -1.46
C ALA A 80 -18.53 -7.68 -0.56
N ALA A 81 -18.31 -7.71 0.74
CA ALA A 81 -19.27 -7.28 1.73
C ALA A 81 -18.55 -6.51 2.84
N MET A 82 -19.17 -5.44 3.29
CA MET A 82 -18.67 -4.65 4.41
C MET A 82 -19.80 -4.40 5.41
N PRO A 83 -19.54 -4.59 6.71
CA PRO A 83 -20.48 -4.12 7.72
C PRO A 83 -20.53 -2.60 7.70
N ARG A 84 -21.59 -2.03 8.27
CA ARG A 84 -21.65 -0.58 8.49
C ARG A 84 -20.49 -0.15 9.40
N LEU A 85 -19.66 0.74 8.88
CA LEU A 85 -18.50 1.25 9.63
C LEU A 85 -18.95 2.36 10.60
N ARG A 86 -18.36 2.35 11.80
CA ARG A 86 -18.35 3.49 12.70
C ARG A 86 -17.26 4.48 12.27
N ASP A 87 -17.37 5.74 12.68
CA ASP A 87 -16.40 6.78 12.24
C ASP A 87 -14.96 6.42 12.58
N GLU A 88 -14.72 5.89 13.77
CA GLU A 88 -13.38 5.47 14.22
C GLU A 88 -12.80 4.28 13.45
N GLN A 89 -13.60 3.59 12.63
CA GLN A 89 -13.18 2.44 11.84
C GLN A 89 -12.88 2.78 10.37
N GLN A 90 -13.20 3.97 9.93
CA GLN A 90 -13.09 4.35 8.52
C GLN A 90 -11.64 4.40 8.04
N ASP A 91 -10.74 4.94 8.85
CA ASP A 91 -9.32 5.08 8.53
C ASP A 91 -8.46 3.87 8.95
N LEU A 92 -9.08 2.80 9.47
CA LEU A 92 -8.36 1.54 9.68
C LEU A 92 -8.04 0.89 8.32
N PRO A 93 -6.91 0.19 8.20
CA PRO A 93 -6.58 -0.54 6.98
C PRO A 93 -7.64 -1.61 6.70
N MET A 94 -7.92 -1.83 5.42
CA MET A 94 -8.72 -2.95 4.99
C MET A 94 -7.89 -4.22 5.08
N ALA A 95 -8.37 -5.18 5.83
CA ALA A 95 -7.79 -6.51 5.94
C ALA A 95 -8.86 -7.59 5.80
N GLY A 96 -8.47 -8.83 5.71
CA GLY A 96 -9.44 -9.94 5.55
C GLY A 96 -9.94 -10.10 4.12
N VAL A 97 -9.14 -9.72 3.14
CA VAL A 97 -9.45 -9.86 1.71
C VAL A 97 -8.52 -10.88 1.05
N ASP A 98 -9.08 -11.80 0.28
CA ASP A 98 -8.29 -12.72 -0.54
C ASP A 98 -7.66 -11.99 -1.75
N LEU A 99 -6.68 -12.64 -2.40
CA LEU A 99 -5.99 -12.07 -3.56
C LEU A 99 -6.95 -11.69 -4.69
N ARG A 100 -7.98 -12.51 -4.95
CA ARG A 100 -8.98 -12.25 -5.99
C ARG A 100 -9.77 -10.97 -5.71
N MET A 101 -10.17 -10.77 -4.47
CA MET A 101 -10.89 -9.59 -4.03
C MET A 101 -9.99 -8.35 -4.03
N ALA A 102 -8.73 -8.49 -3.60
CA ALA A 102 -7.73 -7.42 -3.65
C ALA A 102 -7.48 -6.94 -5.09
N ARG A 103 -7.35 -7.86 -6.05
CA ARG A 103 -7.22 -7.55 -7.47
C ARG A 103 -8.47 -6.91 -8.06
N ALA A 104 -9.66 -7.39 -7.68
CA ALA A 104 -10.91 -6.80 -8.14
C ALA A 104 -11.07 -5.36 -7.65
N PHE A 105 -10.70 -5.08 -6.40
CA PHE A 105 -10.65 -3.71 -5.86
C PHE A 105 -9.63 -2.85 -6.63
N ALA A 106 -8.42 -3.36 -6.84
CA ALA A 106 -7.38 -2.63 -7.56
C ALA A 106 -7.83 -2.27 -8.99
N ALA A 107 -8.42 -3.22 -9.71
CA ALA A 107 -8.98 -3.00 -11.05
C ALA A 107 -10.13 -1.96 -11.04
N TRP A 108 -11.02 -2.02 -10.05
CA TRP A 108 -12.08 -1.02 -9.87
C TRP A 108 -11.50 0.39 -9.65
N ARG A 109 -10.39 0.49 -8.94
CA ARG A 109 -9.63 1.75 -8.74
C ARG A 109 -8.72 2.10 -9.94
N ARG A 110 -8.77 1.33 -11.03
CA ARG A 110 -7.91 1.49 -12.23
C ARG A 110 -6.42 1.45 -11.92
N CYS A 111 -6.07 0.62 -10.95
CA CYS A 111 -4.73 0.34 -10.48
C CYS A 111 -4.49 -1.17 -10.47
N ARG A 112 -3.35 -1.57 -9.99
CA ARG A 112 -2.99 -2.95 -9.68
C ARG A 112 -2.45 -3.05 -8.25
N LEU A 113 -2.22 -4.26 -7.77
CA LEU A 113 -1.39 -4.47 -6.59
C LEU A 113 0.06 -4.14 -6.96
N MET A 114 0.84 -3.74 -5.97
CA MET A 114 2.27 -3.52 -6.15
C MET A 114 3.02 -4.84 -6.34
N SER A 115 4.24 -4.80 -6.86
CA SER A 115 5.15 -5.92 -6.77
C SER A 115 6.00 -5.85 -5.49
N ALA A 116 6.53 -7.00 -5.06
CA ALA A 116 7.43 -7.04 -3.90
C ALA A 116 8.73 -6.25 -4.15
N GLU A 117 9.15 -6.14 -5.42
CA GLU A 117 10.31 -5.34 -5.82
C GLU A 117 10.00 -3.83 -5.75
N GLU A 118 8.80 -3.41 -6.13
CA GLU A 118 8.35 -2.02 -5.97
C GLU A 118 8.29 -1.63 -4.50
N TRP A 119 7.72 -2.50 -3.67
CA TRP A 119 7.73 -2.32 -2.22
C TRP A 119 9.16 -2.22 -1.67
N ALA A 120 10.04 -3.16 -2.03
CA ALA A 120 11.42 -3.17 -1.56
C ALA A 120 12.18 -1.91 -1.97
N PHE A 121 12.01 -1.45 -3.22
CA PHE A 121 12.62 -0.23 -3.71
C PHE A 121 12.28 1.00 -2.85
N VAL A 122 11.02 1.13 -2.46
CA VAL A 122 10.55 2.26 -1.64
C VAL A 122 10.92 2.06 -0.18
N CYS A 123 10.71 0.85 0.37
CA CYS A 123 10.97 0.52 1.76
C CYS A 123 12.44 0.69 2.15
N THR A 124 13.35 0.29 1.26
CA THR A 124 14.79 0.33 1.51
C THR A 124 15.50 1.52 0.88
N THR A 125 14.76 2.50 0.40
CA THR A 125 15.32 3.67 -0.29
C THR A 125 16.28 3.25 -1.41
N ASP A 126 15.83 2.35 -2.29
CA ASP A 126 16.64 1.76 -3.37
C ASP A 126 17.85 0.97 -2.83
N GLY A 127 17.63 0.18 -1.79
CA GLY A 127 18.67 -0.68 -1.18
C GLY A 127 19.71 0.05 -0.32
N ARG A 128 19.53 1.34 -0.06
CA ARG A 128 20.47 2.13 0.76
C ARG A 128 20.25 1.97 2.25
N ASP A 129 19.03 1.69 2.66
CA ASP A 129 18.61 1.58 4.04
C ASP A 129 17.98 0.22 4.33
N ALA A 130 18.00 -0.21 5.58
CA ALA A 130 17.32 -1.43 6.01
C ALA A 130 15.81 -1.21 6.28
N PHE A 131 15.41 0.02 6.57
CA PHE A 131 14.04 0.42 6.92
C PHE A 131 13.68 1.73 6.18
N PRO A 132 12.39 2.05 6.05
CA PRO A 132 11.95 3.31 5.42
C PRO A 132 12.53 4.58 6.07
N TRP A 133 12.90 4.51 7.32
CA TRP A 133 13.45 5.61 8.12
C TRP A 133 14.97 5.55 8.32
N GLY A 134 15.68 4.62 7.69
CA GLY A 134 17.14 4.48 7.77
C GLY A 134 17.60 3.08 8.14
N SER A 135 18.83 2.98 8.67
CA SER A 135 19.50 1.67 8.83
C SER A 135 19.27 0.99 10.18
N ARG A 136 18.58 1.63 11.12
CA ARG A 136 18.38 1.10 12.48
C ARG A 136 16.93 0.70 12.71
N GLN A 137 16.73 -0.48 13.30
CA GLN A 137 15.44 -0.90 13.82
C GLN A 137 15.00 0.04 14.95
N ASP A 138 13.74 0.46 14.91
CA ASP A 138 13.11 1.31 15.93
C ASP A 138 11.63 0.90 16.07
N PRO A 139 11.27 0.13 17.12
CA PRO A 139 9.91 -0.34 17.33
C PRO A 139 8.85 0.76 17.49
N SER A 140 9.25 1.97 17.81
CA SER A 140 8.32 3.10 17.96
C SER A 140 7.82 3.68 16.62
N ARG A 141 8.35 3.20 15.49
CA ARG A 141 8.10 3.75 14.15
C ARG A 141 7.15 2.93 13.31
N ALA A 142 6.72 1.77 13.79
CA ALA A 142 5.84 0.88 13.05
C ALA A 142 4.92 0.09 13.99
N ASN A 143 3.71 -0.19 13.53
CA ASN A 143 2.77 -1.03 14.27
C ASN A 143 3.07 -2.51 14.00
N THR A 144 3.99 -3.07 14.76
CA THR A 144 4.37 -4.49 14.75
C THR A 144 4.20 -5.08 16.15
N SER A 145 4.43 -6.38 16.31
CA SER A 145 4.44 -7.01 17.63
C SER A 145 5.42 -6.36 18.61
N ASP A 146 6.50 -5.78 18.07
CA ASP A 146 7.52 -5.08 18.87
C ASP A 146 6.97 -3.79 19.53
N LEU A 147 5.94 -3.16 18.94
CA LEU A 147 5.23 -2.02 19.53
C LEU A 147 4.26 -2.47 20.65
N GLY A 148 3.66 -3.66 20.52
CA GLY A 148 2.75 -4.24 21.51
C GLY A 148 1.30 -3.76 21.45
N ALA A 149 0.86 -3.11 20.37
CA ALA A 149 -0.53 -2.70 20.20
C ALA A 149 -1.46 -3.89 19.86
N PHE A 150 -0.96 -4.90 19.15
CA PHE A 150 -1.65 -6.13 18.74
C PHE A 150 -3.02 -5.92 18.07
N SER A 151 -3.19 -4.81 17.39
CA SER A 151 -4.37 -4.45 16.62
C SER A 151 -4.01 -3.44 15.54
N PRO A 152 -4.75 -3.39 14.41
CA PRO A 152 -4.52 -2.37 13.41
C PRO A 152 -4.80 -0.97 13.96
N LEU A 153 -3.99 -0.01 13.57
CA LEU A 153 -4.14 1.42 13.87
C LEU A 153 -4.58 2.18 12.60
N PRO A 154 -5.16 3.38 12.74
CA PRO A 154 -5.47 4.22 11.59
C PRO A 154 -4.25 4.42 10.70
N VAL A 155 -4.44 4.31 9.37
CA VAL A 155 -3.35 4.48 8.42
C VAL A 155 -2.69 5.85 8.59
N GLY A 156 -1.36 5.89 8.46
CA GLY A 156 -0.60 7.13 8.61
C GLY A 156 -0.32 7.55 10.06
N THR A 157 -0.52 6.65 11.01
CA THR A 157 -0.25 6.93 12.44
C THR A 157 1.23 7.26 12.69
N PHE A 158 2.15 6.65 11.96
CA PHE A 158 3.60 6.78 12.20
C PHE A 158 4.29 7.71 11.19
N GLU A 159 4.23 9.02 11.40
CA GLU A 159 4.94 10.00 10.55
C GLU A 159 6.45 9.73 10.48
N SER A 160 7.08 9.30 11.57
CA SER A 160 8.50 8.98 11.62
C SER A 160 8.84 7.59 11.04
N GLY A 161 7.84 6.80 10.70
CA GLY A 161 7.97 5.43 10.18
C GLY A 161 8.05 5.36 8.65
N ARG A 162 7.94 6.48 7.94
CA ARG A 162 7.94 6.52 6.48
C ARG A 162 9.22 7.09 5.88
N PRO A 163 9.53 6.80 4.61
CA PRO A 163 10.55 7.53 3.86
C PRO A 163 10.18 9.00 3.77
N GLN A 164 11.16 9.87 3.55
CA GLN A 164 10.89 11.30 3.38
C GLN A 164 9.86 11.55 2.25
N SER A 165 8.69 12.06 2.61
CA SER A 165 7.55 12.28 1.70
C SER A 165 7.02 11.02 1.00
N GLY A 166 7.34 9.84 1.50
CA GLY A 166 6.91 8.54 0.97
C GLY A 166 5.68 7.96 1.66
N PRO A 167 5.32 6.70 1.33
CA PRO A 167 4.20 6.00 1.93
C PRO A 167 4.39 5.75 3.42
N TYR A 168 3.26 5.74 4.11
CA TYR A 168 3.15 5.31 5.49
C TYR A 168 3.00 3.79 5.58
N ASP A 169 3.26 3.25 6.74
CA ASP A 169 2.95 1.87 7.13
C ASP A 169 3.49 0.81 6.12
N LEU A 170 4.67 1.10 5.52
CA LEU A 170 5.39 0.12 4.69
C LEU A 170 5.88 -1.08 5.51
N ILE A 171 5.99 -0.92 6.81
CA ILE A 171 6.31 -1.96 7.78
C ILE A 171 5.27 -1.90 8.89
N GLY A 172 4.66 -3.03 9.20
CA GLY A 172 3.65 -3.17 10.24
C GLY A 172 2.25 -2.80 9.77
N ASN A 173 1.36 -2.67 10.68
CA ASN A 173 -0.07 -2.46 10.55
C ASN A 173 -0.78 -3.66 9.93
N VAL A 174 -0.82 -3.79 8.58
CA VAL A 174 -1.23 -5.03 7.92
C VAL A 174 -0.19 -5.45 6.87
N ALA A 175 0.04 -6.74 6.72
CA ALA A 175 0.80 -7.25 5.58
C ALA A 175 0.03 -6.95 4.29
N GLU A 176 0.73 -6.76 3.17
CA GLU A 176 0.13 -6.29 1.93
C GLU A 176 0.29 -7.30 0.81
N TRP A 177 -0.82 -7.63 0.13
CA TRP A 177 -0.79 -8.45 -1.07
C TRP A 177 0.08 -7.83 -2.16
N THR A 178 0.90 -8.66 -2.83
CA THR A 178 1.61 -8.29 -4.03
C THR A 178 1.23 -9.16 -5.23
N GLU A 179 1.58 -8.71 -6.44
CA GLU A 179 1.48 -9.53 -7.66
C GLU A 179 2.66 -10.50 -7.82
N THR A 180 3.70 -10.39 -6.98
CA THR A 180 4.90 -11.19 -7.14
C THR A 180 4.63 -12.65 -6.80
N VAL A 181 4.84 -13.50 -7.79
CA VAL A 181 5.02 -14.94 -7.58
C VAL A 181 6.48 -15.13 -7.15
N PRO A 182 6.72 -15.69 -5.97
CA PRO A 182 8.09 -15.88 -5.52
C PRO A 182 8.82 -16.82 -6.47
N VAL A 183 9.85 -16.31 -7.11
CA VAL A 183 10.86 -17.12 -7.78
C VAL A 183 11.91 -17.45 -6.73
N ALA A 184 12.37 -18.69 -6.69
CA ALA A 184 13.40 -19.12 -5.74
C ALA A 184 14.60 -18.18 -5.75
N TRP A 185 14.78 -17.45 -4.67
CA TRP A 185 15.95 -16.59 -4.45
C TRP A 185 16.93 -17.31 -3.52
N PHE A 186 18.16 -17.36 -3.92
CA PHE A 186 19.23 -18.05 -3.20
C PHE A 186 20.30 -17.03 -2.77
N GLY A 187 20.24 -16.63 -1.52
CA GLY A 187 21.24 -15.76 -0.92
C GLY A 187 21.34 -14.36 -1.53
N SER A 188 22.41 -13.64 -1.19
CA SER A 188 22.74 -12.34 -1.76
C SER A 188 23.22 -12.40 -3.23
N GLU A 189 23.46 -13.59 -3.75
CA GLU A 189 23.84 -13.87 -5.13
C GLU A 189 22.76 -14.74 -5.78
N ARG A 190 22.37 -14.38 -6.99
CA ARG A 190 21.26 -14.95 -7.77
C ARG A 190 21.55 -16.32 -8.37
N ASP A 191 22.30 -17.17 -7.69
CA ASP A 191 22.64 -18.48 -8.21
C ASP A 191 21.60 -19.53 -7.81
N PRO A 192 21.06 -20.30 -8.78
CA PRO A 192 20.13 -21.37 -8.48
C PRO A 192 20.84 -22.48 -7.67
N LEU A 193 20.35 -22.76 -6.47
CA LEU A 193 20.79 -23.92 -5.72
C LEU A 193 20.39 -25.21 -6.46
N PRO A 194 21.19 -26.25 -6.42
CA PRO A 194 20.84 -27.54 -7.02
C PRO A 194 19.58 -28.11 -6.35
N ALA A 195 18.70 -28.74 -7.13
CA ALA A 195 17.45 -29.32 -6.66
C ALA A 195 17.61 -30.26 -5.46
N ALA A 196 18.76 -30.87 -5.29
CA ALA A 196 19.10 -31.71 -4.13
C ALA A 196 19.21 -30.95 -2.80
N ALA A 197 19.28 -29.61 -2.82
CA ALA A 197 19.33 -28.79 -1.61
C ALA A 197 17.92 -28.52 -1.01
N PHE A 198 16.85 -29.01 -1.66
CA PHE A 198 15.48 -28.76 -1.25
C PHE A 198 14.75 -30.05 -0.86
N ALA A 199 13.99 -30.00 0.22
CA ALA A 199 12.97 -31.00 0.53
C ALA A 199 11.63 -30.51 -0.02
N ARG A 200 10.96 -31.35 -0.81
CA ARG A 200 9.63 -31.07 -1.34
C ARG A 200 8.58 -31.34 -0.25
N ALA A 201 7.84 -30.32 0.14
CA ALA A 201 6.68 -30.47 0.98
C ALA A 201 5.42 -30.08 0.19
N GLN A 202 4.37 -30.92 0.26
CA GLN A 202 3.05 -30.54 -0.24
C GLN A 202 2.35 -29.68 0.81
N VAL A 203 1.75 -28.56 0.38
CA VAL A 203 0.86 -27.79 1.26
C VAL A 203 -0.45 -28.54 1.36
N ALA A 204 -0.80 -28.97 2.57
CA ALA A 204 -1.90 -29.93 2.80
C ALA A 204 -3.26 -29.44 2.28
N ASP A 205 -3.49 -28.13 2.22
CA ASP A 205 -4.81 -27.56 1.91
C ASP A 205 -4.90 -26.89 0.51
N THR A 206 -3.87 -27.02 -0.31
CA THR A 206 -3.87 -26.40 -1.64
C THR A 206 -3.44 -27.41 -2.70
N PRO A 207 -4.39 -28.11 -3.35
CA PRO A 207 -4.08 -29.05 -4.41
C PRO A 207 -3.30 -28.41 -5.55
N GLY A 208 -2.20 -29.03 -5.97
CA GLY A 208 -1.33 -28.54 -7.03
C GLY A 208 -0.24 -27.57 -6.61
N LEU A 209 -0.14 -27.26 -5.31
CA LEU A 209 0.93 -26.45 -4.76
C LEU A 209 2.01 -27.32 -4.13
N ALA A 210 3.23 -27.24 -4.63
CA ALA A 210 4.40 -27.81 -3.97
C ALA A 210 5.31 -26.69 -3.47
N ILE A 211 5.62 -26.71 -2.19
CA ILE A 211 6.62 -25.83 -1.59
C ILE A 211 7.91 -26.60 -1.42
N TRP A 212 8.99 -26.04 -1.93
CA TRP A 212 10.32 -26.54 -1.70
C TRP A 212 10.96 -25.72 -0.59
N SER A 213 11.25 -26.34 0.54
CA SER A 213 12.00 -25.67 1.62
C SER A 213 13.46 -26.01 1.52
N ALA A 214 14.33 -25.05 1.83
CA ALA A 214 15.74 -25.31 2.00
C ALA A 214 15.98 -26.31 3.15
N ALA A 215 17.05 -27.11 3.05
CA ALA A 215 17.46 -28.02 4.09
C ALA A 215 17.64 -27.29 5.44
N PRO A 216 17.40 -27.95 6.60
CA PRO A 216 17.60 -27.35 7.90
C PRO A 216 19.00 -26.75 8.03
N GLY A 217 19.08 -25.47 8.43
CA GLY A 217 20.33 -24.75 8.62
C GLY A 217 20.68 -23.73 7.51
N VAL A 218 19.91 -23.66 6.43
CA VAL A 218 20.03 -22.59 5.43
C VAL A 218 19.12 -21.43 5.82
N PHE A 219 19.67 -20.23 5.99
CA PHE A 219 18.94 -19.04 6.36
C PHE A 219 19.16 -17.93 5.33
N PRO A 220 18.14 -17.22 4.87
CA PRO A 220 16.72 -17.35 5.16
C PRO A 220 16.10 -18.61 4.50
N PRO A 221 15.00 -19.16 5.04
CA PRO A 221 14.29 -20.25 4.42
C PRO A 221 13.79 -19.81 3.05
N LEU A 222 14.12 -20.60 2.03
CA LEU A 222 13.75 -20.31 0.64
C LEU A 222 12.69 -21.31 0.20
N PHE A 223 11.66 -20.78 -0.43
CA PHE A 223 10.56 -21.57 -0.96
C PHE A 223 10.56 -21.48 -2.49
N VAL A 224 10.52 -22.63 -3.15
CA VAL A 224 10.24 -22.72 -4.58
C VAL A 224 8.78 -23.15 -4.74
N VAL A 225 8.03 -22.42 -5.52
CA VAL A 225 6.64 -22.72 -5.76
C VAL A 225 6.48 -23.28 -7.15
N GLU A 226 5.99 -24.52 -7.23
CA GLU A 226 5.53 -25.14 -8.46
C GLU A 226 4.02 -24.91 -8.66
N ALA A 227 3.61 -23.67 -8.84
CA ALA A 227 2.25 -23.38 -9.24
C ALA A 227 2.27 -22.23 -10.24
N ALA A 228 1.44 -22.34 -11.25
CA ALA A 228 1.33 -21.33 -12.28
C ALA A 228 -0.04 -20.62 -12.23
N GLY A 229 -0.08 -19.38 -12.72
CA GLY A 229 -1.33 -18.62 -12.84
C GLY A 229 -1.89 -18.18 -11.48
N ASP A 230 -3.20 -18.11 -11.40
CA ASP A 230 -3.91 -17.55 -10.23
C ASP A 230 -3.89 -18.44 -8.98
N ALA A 231 -3.53 -19.72 -9.13
CA ALA A 231 -3.38 -20.65 -8.01
C ALA A 231 -2.02 -20.53 -7.33
N ALA A 232 -1.05 -19.86 -7.95
CA ALA A 232 0.28 -19.68 -7.37
C ALA A 232 0.22 -18.76 -6.15
N PRO A 233 0.90 -19.09 -5.02
CA PRO A 233 1.01 -18.18 -3.90
C PRO A 233 1.70 -16.89 -4.31
N ARG A 234 1.45 -15.85 -3.54
CA ARG A 234 2.04 -14.54 -3.70
C ARG A 234 2.87 -14.17 -2.48
N GLU A 235 3.86 -13.33 -2.69
CA GLU A 235 4.51 -12.68 -1.57
C GLU A 235 3.55 -11.66 -0.95
N ALA A 236 3.40 -11.71 0.37
CA ALA A 236 2.90 -10.61 1.17
C ALA A 236 4.08 -9.90 1.81
N VAL A 237 4.03 -8.59 1.87
CA VAL A 237 5.15 -7.75 2.32
C VAL A 237 4.72 -6.83 3.46
N GLY A 238 5.68 -6.30 4.22
CA GLY A 238 5.47 -5.26 5.21
C GLY A 238 5.35 -5.76 6.64
N SER A 239 5.19 -7.06 6.91
CA SER A 239 4.80 -7.58 8.23
C SER A 239 3.41 -7.05 8.66
N ASP A 240 2.93 -7.47 9.82
CA ASP A 240 1.64 -7.02 10.36
C ASP A 240 1.77 -6.62 11.84
N PHE A 241 0.68 -6.13 12.45
CA PHE A 241 0.63 -5.68 13.84
C PHE A 241 0.93 -6.79 14.89
N ALA A 242 0.89 -8.05 14.49
CA ALA A 242 1.19 -9.21 15.35
C ALA A 242 2.49 -9.91 14.94
N GLY A 243 3.07 -9.59 13.78
CA GLY A 243 4.34 -10.08 13.29
C GLY A 243 5.53 -9.21 13.76
N PRO A 244 6.75 -9.78 13.87
CA PRO A 244 7.93 -9.01 14.21
C PRO A 244 8.38 -8.12 13.07
N MET A 245 8.99 -6.99 13.38
CA MET A 245 9.48 -6.03 12.39
C MET A 245 10.49 -6.62 11.39
N ALA A 246 11.21 -7.64 11.77
CA ALA A 246 12.20 -8.29 10.91
C ALA A 246 11.59 -9.21 9.83
N GLU A 247 10.33 -9.62 9.98
CA GLU A 247 9.64 -10.51 9.05
C GLU A 247 8.82 -9.68 8.04
N THR A 248 9.51 -9.11 7.06
CA THR A 248 8.88 -8.20 6.08
C THR A 248 8.42 -8.89 4.81
N ARG A 249 8.56 -10.21 4.69
CA ARG A 249 8.09 -10.99 3.54
C ARG A 249 7.61 -12.36 3.97
N GLU A 250 6.47 -12.76 3.48
CA GLU A 250 5.89 -14.07 3.70
C GLU A 250 5.16 -14.60 2.47
N LEU A 251 4.96 -15.91 2.40
CA LEU A 251 4.18 -16.55 1.36
C LEU A 251 2.75 -16.75 1.84
N ARG A 252 1.80 -16.33 1.01
CA ARG A 252 0.38 -16.49 1.26
C ARG A 252 -0.32 -17.21 0.11
N ALA A 253 -1.20 -18.15 0.46
CA ALA A 253 -2.09 -18.75 -0.52
C ALA A 253 -3.08 -17.70 -1.06
N PRO A 254 -3.45 -17.73 -2.35
CA PRO A 254 -4.38 -16.76 -2.93
C PRO A 254 -5.75 -16.70 -2.24
N SER A 255 -6.15 -17.78 -1.58
CA SER A 255 -7.39 -17.87 -0.81
C SER A 255 -7.28 -17.38 0.65
N ASP A 256 -6.08 -16.98 1.08
CA ASP A 256 -5.91 -16.44 2.43
C ASP A 256 -6.67 -15.11 2.54
N SER A 257 -7.50 -15.01 3.55
CA SER A 257 -8.29 -13.83 3.90
C SER A 257 -8.21 -13.55 5.39
N GLY A 258 -7.04 -13.82 5.98
CA GLY A 258 -6.75 -13.53 7.39
C GLY A 258 -6.88 -12.03 7.70
N ASP A 259 -7.25 -11.73 8.93
CA ASP A 259 -7.50 -10.37 9.41
C ASP A 259 -6.26 -9.48 9.51
N ARG A 260 -5.11 -9.99 9.10
CA ARG A 260 -3.80 -9.31 9.14
C ARG A 260 -3.20 -9.01 7.76
N ILE A 261 -3.90 -9.41 6.68
CA ILE A 261 -3.46 -9.14 5.32
C ILE A 261 -4.42 -8.20 4.60
N GLY A 262 -3.88 -7.12 4.09
CA GLY A 262 -4.56 -6.06 3.36
C GLY A 262 -3.95 -5.82 1.98
N LEU A 263 -3.99 -4.59 1.51
CA LEU A 263 -3.51 -4.25 0.19
C LEU A 263 -3.15 -2.76 0.08
N ARG A 264 -2.21 -2.48 -0.83
CA ARG A 264 -1.84 -1.13 -1.30
C ARG A 264 -1.85 -1.11 -2.82
N LEU A 265 -2.24 0.02 -3.41
CA LEU A 265 -2.34 0.15 -4.85
C LEU A 265 -1.07 0.71 -5.46
N ALA A 266 -0.78 0.24 -6.68
CA ALA A 266 0.26 0.76 -7.52
C ALA A 266 -0.24 0.94 -8.96
N ALA A 267 0.44 1.79 -9.74
CA ALA A 267 0.20 1.92 -11.17
C ALA A 267 1.44 2.48 -11.87
N THR A 268 1.72 2.06 -13.07
CA THR A 268 2.64 2.77 -13.96
C THR A 268 1.98 4.02 -14.54
N PRO A 269 2.74 5.01 -15.00
CA PRO A 269 2.16 6.17 -15.70
C PRO A 269 1.30 5.78 -16.90
N ARG A 270 1.66 4.69 -17.60
CA ARG A 270 0.89 4.15 -18.70
C ARG A 270 -0.42 3.54 -18.25
N GLU A 271 -0.43 2.76 -17.18
CA GLU A 271 -1.63 2.18 -16.60
C GLU A 271 -2.60 3.26 -16.12
N VAL A 272 -2.12 4.35 -15.55
CA VAL A 272 -2.98 5.50 -15.19
C VAL A 272 -3.64 6.09 -16.42
N ILE A 273 -2.90 6.33 -17.50
CA ILE A 273 -3.44 6.92 -18.73
C ILE A 273 -4.43 5.96 -19.41
N GLU A 274 -4.05 4.71 -19.62
CA GLU A 274 -4.88 3.70 -20.27
C GLU A 274 -6.07 3.26 -19.40
N GLY A 275 -5.89 3.23 -18.09
CA GLY A 275 -6.95 2.91 -17.12
C GLY A 275 -8.06 3.95 -17.10
N LEU A 276 -7.74 5.23 -17.24
CA LEU A 276 -8.74 6.29 -17.43
C LEU A 276 -9.36 6.24 -18.84
N GLY A 277 -8.59 5.81 -19.84
CA GLY A 277 -9.07 5.65 -21.21
C GLY A 277 -9.89 6.82 -21.68
N GLU A 278 -11.10 6.57 -22.19
CA GLU A 278 -12.02 7.60 -22.71
C GLU A 278 -12.72 8.39 -21.60
N ASP A 279 -12.80 7.86 -20.38
CA ASP A 279 -13.45 8.55 -19.26
C ASP A 279 -12.79 9.88 -18.93
N VAL A 280 -11.49 10.03 -19.22
CA VAL A 280 -10.76 11.29 -19.04
C VAL A 280 -11.43 12.47 -19.75
N VAL A 281 -12.10 12.23 -20.88
CA VAL A 281 -12.75 13.26 -21.68
C VAL A 281 -13.97 13.84 -20.96
N ALA A 282 -14.71 12.97 -20.28
CA ALA A 282 -15.95 13.32 -19.59
C ALA A 282 -15.74 13.86 -18.17
N LEU A 283 -14.50 13.86 -17.66
CA LEU A 283 -14.22 14.31 -16.29
C LEU A 283 -14.60 15.78 -16.08
N ALA A 284 -15.39 16.02 -15.05
CA ALA A 284 -15.86 17.33 -14.65
C ALA A 284 -15.86 17.47 -13.12
N GLY A 285 -16.08 18.67 -12.61
CA GLY A 285 -16.26 18.92 -11.18
C GLY A 285 -15.08 18.47 -10.34
N VAL A 286 -15.37 17.62 -9.35
CA VAL A 286 -14.37 17.09 -8.38
C VAL A 286 -13.33 16.23 -9.08
N ASP A 287 -13.74 15.37 -10.00
CA ASP A 287 -12.83 14.44 -10.70
C ASP A 287 -11.83 15.18 -11.60
N ALA A 288 -12.28 16.24 -12.30
CA ALA A 288 -11.37 17.09 -13.06
C ALA A 288 -10.35 17.80 -12.16
N LYS A 289 -10.76 18.25 -10.96
CA LYS A 289 -9.86 18.85 -9.97
C LYS A 289 -8.86 17.83 -9.42
N LEU A 290 -9.30 16.59 -9.18
CA LEU A 290 -8.42 15.50 -8.77
C LEU A 290 -7.34 15.22 -9.80
N LEU A 291 -7.72 15.11 -11.07
CA LEU A 291 -6.78 14.88 -12.17
C LEU A 291 -5.78 16.03 -12.28
N ALA A 292 -6.24 17.28 -12.28
CA ALA A 292 -5.38 18.44 -12.34
C ALA A 292 -4.39 18.50 -11.17
N ARG A 293 -4.85 18.18 -9.94
CA ARG A 293 -4.00 18.12 -8.76
C ARG A 293 -2.97 17.01 -8.86
N PHE A 294 -3.38 15.83 -9.35
CA PHE A 294 -2.48 14.72 -9.57
C PHE A 294 -1.39 15.05 -10.59
N CYS A 295 -1.74 15.63 -11.74
CA CYS A 295 -0.79 16.07 -12.76
C CYS A 295 0.15 17.17 -12.25
N GLY A 296 -0.32 18.04 -11.36
CA GLY A 296 0.46 19.14 -10.80
C GLY A 296 1.49 18.73 -9.74
N LYS A 297 1.50 17.48 -9.25
CA LYS A 297 2.54 17.01 -8.34
C LYS A 297 3.89 16.93 -9.05
N LYS A 298 4.99 17.18 -8.29
CA LYS A 298 6.35 17.18 -8.84
C LYS A 298 6.68 15.89 -9.59
N GLY A 299 7.11 16.00 -10.83
CA GLY A 299 7.52 14.89 -11.69
C GLY A 299 6.37 14.10 -12.33
N HIS A 300 5.14 14.20 -11.84
CA HIS A 300 4.00 13.46 -12.38
C HIS A 300 3.74 13.80 -13.85
N ALA A 301 3.68 15.09 -14.17
CA ALA A 301 3.43 15.52 -15.55
C ALA A 301 4.49 14.98 -16.52
N ASP A 302 5.75 14.96 -16.15
CA ASP A 302 6.83 14.49 -17.01
C ASP A 302 6.75 12.97 -17.24
N ALA A 303 6.53 12.20 -16.19
CA ALA A 303 6.33 10.75 -16.28
C ALA A 303 5.12 10.40 -17.16
N LEU A 304 4.00 11.13 -16.98
CA LEU A 304 2.79 10.93 -17.76
C LEU A 304 2.97 11.35 -19.22
N ARG A 305 3.68 12.46 -19.53
CA ARG A 305 3.98 12.85 -20.92
C ARG A 305 4.78 11.80 -21.66
N ILE A 306 5.80 11.22 -21.00
CA ILE A 306 6.60 10.15 -21.59
C ILE A 306 5.72 8.93 -21.88
N ALA A 307 4.90 8.52 -20.94
CA ALA A 307 4.00 7.38 -21.09
C ALA A 307 2.91 7.63 -22.15
N LEU A 308 2.42 8.85 -22.24
CA LEU A 308 1.36 9.25 -23.19
C LEU A 308 1.76 9.01 -24.65
N ALA A 309 3.05 9.14 -24.99
CA ALA A 309 3.54 8.93 -26.35
C ALA A 309 3.15 7.53 -26.90
N ASN A 310 3.20 6.51 -26.04
CA ASN A 310 2.94 5.11 -26.40
C ASN A 310 1.64 4.52 -25.82
N ALA A 311 0.80 5.35 -25.19
CA ALA A 311 -0.46 4.91 -24.60
C ALA A 311 -1.49 4.53 -25.66
N ARG A 312 -2.27 3.47 -25.41
CA ARG A 312 -3.33 2.97 -26.31
C ARG A 312 -4.67 3.61 -25.97
N ILE A 313 -4.84 4.86 -26.38
CA ILE A 313 -6.04 5.67 -26.15
C ILE A 313 -6.44 6.40 -27.43
N SER A 314 -7.68 6.88 -27.52
CA SER A 314 -8.17 7.65 -28.65
C SER A 314 -7.45 9.02 -28.80
N ALA A 315 -7.59 9.62 -29.96
CA ALA A 315 -7.08 10.96 -30.22
C ALA A 315 -7.73 12.01 -29.29
N GLN A 316 -9.02 11.82 -28.94
CA GLN A 316 -9.76 12.73 -28.07
C GLN A 316 -9.24 12.64 -26.62
N ALA A 317 -9.07 11.42 -26.10
CA ALA A 317 -8.49 11.19 -24.78
C ALA A 317 -7.06 11.74 -24.70
N ARG A 318 -6.24 11.53 -25.75
CA ARG A 318 -4.88 12.07 -25.83
C ARG A 318 -4.87 13.59 -25.79
N ALA A 319 -5.76 14.25 -26.53
CA ALA A 319 -5.88 15.70 -26.51
C ALA A 319 -6.27 16.24 -25.12
N ARG A 320 -7.15 15.53 -24.41
CA ARG A 320 -7.51 15.86 -23.03
C ARG A 320 -6.31 15.75 -22.09
N TRP A 321 -5.56 14.65 -22.14
CA TRP A 321 -4.34 14.47 -21.35
C TRP A 321 -3.30 15.57 -21.62
N LEU A 322 -3.06 15.91 -22.88
CA LEU A 322 -2.13 16.99 -23.25
C LEU A 322 -2.54 18.36 -22.67
N LYS A 323 -3.84 18.59 -22.49
CA LYS A 323 -4.34 19.79 -21.81
C LYS A 323 -4.03 19.79 -20.32
N GLU A 324 -4.22 18.65 -19.65
CA GLU A 324 -3.96 18.52 -18.19
C GLU A 324 -2.46 18.52 -17.86
N LEU A 325 -1.62 18.14 -18.78
CA LEU A 325 -0.16 18.04 -18.61
C LEU A 325 0.60 19.32 -19.04
N ARG A 326 -0.09 20.39 -19.40
CA ARG A 326 0.54 21.69 -19.69
C ARG A 326 0.91 22.42 -18.41
#